data_e2a6612223a22bdb33e8a0a08aa64e74
#
_entry.id   e2a6612223a22bdb33e8a0a08aa64e74
#
_cell.length_a   1.000
_cell.length_b   1.000
_cell.length_c   1.000
_cell.angle_alpha   90.00
_cell.angle_beta   90.00
_cell.angle_gamma   90.00
#
_symmetry.space_group_name_H-M   'P 1'
#
loop_
_entity.id
_entity.type
_entity.pdbx_description
1 polymer ?
#
loop_
_entity_poly.entity_id
_entity_poly.type
_entity_poly.pdbx_seq_one_letter_code
_entity_poly.pdbx_strand_id
1 'polypeptide(L)'
;MTQINKIAIDTLAEFKDTTLISHPDFAINRGVEVATAIGKVMKTGEPYRFMENRIVRVLRGFIRISINLREYRIAEGEALYVGQNSVVEILDYDTNTVVDLLGFTLSAENENIKEEYLVGRENELWMEEYFRLIYTISATQPFDRRSVEHLLLSLHYRIVDSTVSSHHPKGRKQELFRQFIKQLNTHSGKHDLAFYAERMNISPQYLSRLVFEVSGTAASDWINRAVTLQAKLLLRSSGHTIEQIAEELCFSTTPYFCRFFKREVGTTYLIP
;
A
#
# COMPACT_ATOMS: atom_id res chain seq x y z
N MET A 1 12.35 9.55 17.72
CA MET A 1 11.35 8.81 16.95
C MET A 1 11.31 9.38 15.55
N THR A 2 11.86 8.67 14.61
CA THR A 2 12.17 9.14 13.25
C THR A 2 10.91 9.11 12.39
N GLN A 3 10.55 10.25 11.79
CA GLN A 3 9.45 10.32 10.81
C GLN A 3 9.84 9.56 9.55
N ILE A 4 9.47 8.30 9.46
CA ILE A 4 9.33 7.60 8.18
C ILE A 4 8.32 8.41 7.35
N ASN A 5 8.42 8.43 6.02
CA ASN A 5 7.36 8.97 5.14
C ASN A 5 6.04 8.23 5.41
N LYS A 6 5.44 8.56 6.52
CA LYS A 6 4.17 8.05 6.99
C LYS A 6 3.12 9.02 6.48
N ILE A 7 2.25 8.54 5.63
CA ILE A 7 1.05 9.27 5.28
C ILE A 7 -0.01 8.85 6.30
N ALA A 8 -0.30 9.71 7.24
CA ALA A 8 -1.37 9.57 8.19
C ALA A 8 -2.60 10.37 7.73
N ILE A 9 -3.72 10.18 8.40
CA ILE A 9 -4.96 10.94 8.16
C ILE A 9 -4.69 12.44 8.13
N ASP A 10 -3.84 12.94 9.02
CA ASP A 10 -3.43 14.35 9.10
C ASP A 10 -2.75 14.86 7.83
N THR A 11 -2.05 14.01 7.10
CA THR A 11 -1.40 14.38 5.84
C THR A 11 -2.43 14.65 4.73
N LEU A 12 -3.63 14.06 4.81
CA LEU A 12 -4.74 14.39 3.91
C LEU A 12 -5.26 15.81 4.16
N ALA A 13 -5.08 16.37 5.36
CA ALA A 13 -5.44 17.74 5.67
C ALA A 13 -4.54 18.80 4.97
N GLU A 14 -3.38 18.39 4.46
CA GLU A 14 -2.53 19.26 3.63
C GLU A 14 -3.13 19.49 2.22
N PHE A 15 -4.06 18.64 1.79
CA PHE A 15 -4.94 18.98 0.67
C PHE A 15 -5.92 20.06 1.14
N LYS A 16 -5.61 21.31 0.88
CA LYS A 16 -6.54 22.43 1.09
C LYS A 16 -7.70 22.36 0.08
N ASP A 17 -8.38 21.23 0.05
CA ASP A 17 -9.56 21.01 -0.77
C ASP A 17 -10.80 21.23 0.10
N THR A 18 -11.76 21.96 -0.43
CA THR A 18 -13.04 22.26 0.24
C THR A 18 -13.91 21.01 0.47
N THR A 19 -13.58 19.89 -0.15
CA THR A 19 -14.30 18.61 -0.04
C THR A 19 -13.75 17.66 1.03
N LEU A 20 -12.62 18.02 1.67
CA LEU A 20 -12.05 17.19 2.72
C LEU A 20 -12.79 17.37 4.05
N ILE A 21 -13.26 16.27 4.61
CA ILE A 21 -13.73 16.16 5.99
C ILE A 21 -12.75 15.26 6.74
N SER A 22 -12.14 15.79 7.80
CA SER A 22 -11.16 15.08 8.61
C SER A 22 -11.55 15.03 10.08
N HIS A 23 -11.43 13.86 10.66
CA HIS A 23 -11.60 13.56 12.09
C HIS A 23 -10.41 12.72 12.57
N PRO A 24 -10.18 12.57 13.89
CA PRO A 24 -9.04 11.81 14.39
C PRO A 24 -8.94 10.37 13.86
N ASP A 25 -10.07 9.72 13.60
CA ASP A 25 -10.11 8.29 13.24
C ASP A 25 -10.41 8.04 11.76
N PHE A 26 -10.80 9.06 11.02
CA PHE A 26 -11.05 8.94 9.58
C PHE A 26 -10.95 10.28 8.86
N ALA A 27 -10.70 10.21 7.55
CA ALA A 27 -10.84 11.35 6.64
C ALA A 27 -11.46 10.89 5.33
N ILE A 28 -12.36 11.68 4.79
CA ILE A 28 -13.00 11.45 3.50
C ILE A 28 -12.83 12.67 2.61
N ASN A 29 -12.45 12.43 1.35
CA ASN A 29 -12.33 13.46 0.34
C ASN A 29 -12.96 12.96 -0.96
N ARG A 30 -13.78 13.78 -1.60
CA ARG A 30 -14.54 13.38 -2.78
C ARG A 30 -14.16 14.20 -4.01
N GLY A 31 -14.03 13.54 -5.15
CA GLY A 31 -13.77 14.20 -6.42
C GLY A 31 -12.37 14.82 -6.55
N VAL A 32 -11.35 14.19 -5.94
CA VAL A 32 -9.98 14.69 -5.93
C VAL A 32 -9.29 14.46 -7.27
N GLU A 33 -8.74 15.51 -7.86
CA GLU A 33 -7.87 15.40 -9.04
C GLU A 33 -6.51 14.84 -8.61
N VAL A 34 -6.17 13.65 -9.11
CA VAL A 34 -4.94 12.93 -8.74
C VAL A 34 -3.68 13.74 -9.06
N ALA A 35 -3.64 14.43 -10.20
CA ALA A 35 -2.50 15.27 -10.60
C ALA A 35 -2.23 16.40 -9.60
N THR A 36 -3.29 16.97 -9.00
CA THR A 36 -3.16 18.01 -7.96
C THR A 36 -2.70 17.44 -6.63
N ALA A 37 -3.15 16.24 -6.29
CA ALA A 37 -2.83 15.54 -5.06
C ALA A 37 -1.40 14.97 -5.08
N ILE A 38 -1.04 14.30 -6.16
CA ILE A 38 0.32 13.82 -6.43
C ILE A 38 1.20 15.04 -6.76
N GLY A 39 2.25 15.25 -6.08
CA GLY A 39 3.10 16.42 -6.20
C GLY A 39 3.07 17.31 -4.95
N LYS A 40 1.95 17.35 -4.22
CA LYS A 40 1.88 18.01 -2.92
C LYS A 40 2.25 17.05 -1.78
N VAL A 41 1.68 15.85 -1.79
CA VAL A 41 1.79 14.88 -0.68
C VAL A 41 2.60 13.65 -1.06
N MET A 42 2.46 13.18 -2.30
CA MET A 42 3.16 11.99 -2.82
C MET A 42 3.88 12.34 -4.12
N LYS A 43 4.94 11.59 -4.44
CA LYS A 43 5.64 11.66 -5.73
C LYS A 43 5.55 10.30 -6.41
N THR A 44 5.36 10.30 -7.71
CA THR A 44 5.41 9.08 -8.54
C THR A 44 6.77 8.39 -8.41
N GLY A 45 6.77 7.06 -8.28
CA GLY A 45 7.97 6.25 -8.12
C GLY A 45 8.60 6.27 -6.72
N GLU A 46 7.92 6.89 -5.76
CA GLU A 46 8.39 7.00 -4.40
C GLU A 46 7.50 6.20 -3.44
N PRO A 47 8.09 5.39 -2.54
CA PRO A 47 7.32 4.61 -1.60
C PRO A 47 6.88 5.42 -0.39
N TYR A 48 5.67 5.13 0.07
CA TYR A 48 5.06 5.68 1.27
C TYR A 48 4.44 4.57 2.11
N ARG A 49 4.44 4.72 3.43
CA ARG A 49 3.75 3.81 4.33
C ARG A 49 2.44 4.44 4.78
N PHE A 50 1.32 3.82 4.46
CA PHE A 50 0.02 4.24 4.98
C PHE A 50 -0.15 3.76 6.42
N MET A 51 -0.51 4.66 7.31
CA MET A 51 -0.64 4.37 8.73
C MET A 51 -2.04 3.87 9.11
N GLU A 52 -3.01 4.04 8.23
CA GLU A 52 -4.40 3.63 8.36
C GLU A 52 -4.87 2.84 7.15
N ASN A 53 -6.05 2.23 7.26
CA ASN A 53 -6.72 1.63 6.11
C ASN A 53 -7.16 2.72 5.13
N ARG A 54 -7.04 2.46 3.84
CA ARG A 54 -7.48 3.40 2.79
C ARG A 54 -8.31 2.73 1.72
N ILE A 55 -9.29 3.47 1.22
CA ILE A 55 -10.01 3.12 0.01
C ILE A 55 -9.79 4.24 -0.99
N VAL A 56 -9.36 3.86 -2.18
CA VAL A 56 -9.22 4.73 -3.35
C VAL A 56 -10.23 4.24 -4.38
N ARG A 57 -11.22 5.07 -4.72
CA ARG A 57 -12.21 4.78 -5.76
C ARG A 57 -11.96 5.67 -6.96
N VAL A 58 -11.80 5.10 -8.15
CA VAL A 58 -11.56 5.86 -9.38
C VAL A 58 -12.90 6.24 -10.00
N LEU A 59 -13.16 7.54 -10.09
CA LEU A 59 -14.36 8.12 -10.70
C LEU A 59 -14.19 8.37 -12.19
N ARG A 60 -12.94 8.63 -12.63
CA ARG A 60 -12.53 8.87 -14.01
C ARG A 60 -11.05 8.57 -14.18
N GLY A 61 -10.66 8.02 -15.34
CA GLY A 61 -9.27 7.71 -15.67
C GLY A 61 -8.78 6.40 -15.07
N PHE A 62 -7.51 6.36 -14.69
CA PHE A 62 -6.90 5.20 -14.05
C PHE A 62 -5.70 5.59 -13.17
N ILE A 63 -5.36 4.71 -12.24
CA ILE A 63 -4.10 4.76 -11.46
C ILE A 63 -3.42 3.39 -11.55
N ARG A 64 -2.12 3.37 -11.80
CA ARG A 64 -1.24 2.23 -11.55
C ARG A 64 -0.49 2.43 -10.25
N ILE A 65 -0.58 1.45 -9.37
CA ILE A 65 -0.05 1.52 -8.02
C ILE A 65 0.60 0.19 -7.63
N SER A 66 1.74 0.25 -6.95
CA SER A 66 2.32 -0.92 -6.29
C SER A 66 1.97 -0.88 -4.81
N ILE A 67 1.43 -1.98 -4.29
CA ILE A 67 1.13 -2.15 -2.87
C ILE A 67 1.82 -3.41 -2.40
N ASN A 68 2.69 -3.27 -1.41
CA ASN A 68 3.42 -4.42 -0.86
C ASN A 68 4.05 -5.28 -1.97
N LEU A 69 4.69 -4.62 -2.96
CA LEU A 69 5.34 -5.21 -4.15
C LEU A 69 4.39 -5.73 -5.25
N ARG A 70 3.08 -5.73 -5.05
CA ARG A 70 2.10 -6.12 -6.07
C ARG A 70 1.61 -4.91 -6.84
N GLU A 71 1.53 -5.03 -8.14
CA GLU A 71 1.04 -3.97 -9.01
C GLU A 71 -0.47 -4.14 -9.27
N TYR A 72 -1.18 -3.03 -9.16
CA TYR A 72 -2.61 -2.92 -9.46
C TYR A 72 -2.81 -1.81 -10.47
N ARG A 73 -3.72 -2.02 -11.41
CA ARG A 73 -4.29 -0.97 -12.23
C ARG A 73 -5.76 -0.84 -11.86
N ILE A 74 -6.13 0.33 -11.36
CA ILE A 74 -7.48 0.66 -10.94
C ILE A 74 -8.05 1.60 -11.99
N ALA A 75 -9.13 1.21 -12.63
CA ALA A 75 -9.79 2.00 -13.67
C ALA A 75 -11.11 2.60 -13.14
N GLU A 76 -11.74 3.42 -13.97
CA GLU A 76 -13.03 4.03 -13.68
C GLU A 76 -14.10 3.00 -13.24
N GLY A 77 -14.78 3.31 -12.15
CA GLY A 77 -15.78 2.45 -11.50
C GLY A 77 -15.19 1.37 -10.57
N GLU A 78 -13.87 1.25 -10.49
CA GLU A 78 -13.20 0.32 -9.60
C GLU A 78 -12.70 1.03 -8.34
N ALA A 79 -12.49 0.26 -7.28
CA ALA A 79 -11.89 0.75 -6.05
C ALA A 79 -10.81 -0.20 -5.53
N LEU A 80 -9.87 0.33 -4.78
CA LEU A 80 -8.82 -0.43 -4.13
C LEU A 80 -8.86 -0.16 -2.62
N TYR A 81 -9.01 -1.21 -1.84
CA TYR A 81 -8.79 -1.18 -0.41
C TYR A 81 -7.33 -1.51 -0.11
N VAL A 82 -6.71 -0.68 0.69
CA VAL A 82 -5.30 -0.80 1.12
C VAL A 82 -5.27 -0.91 2.63
N GLY A 83 -4.80 -2.04 3.14
CA GLY A 83 -4.70 -2.27 4.58
C GLY A 83 -3.67 -1.37 5.26
N GLN A 84 -3.86 -1.15 6.54
CA GLN A 84 -2.96 -0.40 7.40
C GLN A 84 -1.52 -0.93 7.35
N ASN A 85 -0.55 -0.04 7.46
CA ASN A 85 0.89 -0.30 7.39
C ASN A 85 1.39 -0.81 6.02
N SER A 86 0.56 -0.79 4.97
CA SER A 86 0.99 -1.12 3.61
C SER A 86 1.97 -0.10 3.07
N VAL A 87 2.93 -0.60 2.29
CA VAL A 87 3.85 0.24 1.51
C VAL A 87 3.29 0.43 0.12
N VAL A 88 3.12 1.68 -0.26
CA VAL A 88 2.42 2.11 -1.48
C VAL A 88 3.35 2.97 -2.32
N GLU A 89 3.40 2.71 -3.63
CA GLU A 89 4.13 3.49 -4.62
C GLU A 89 3.21 3.74 -5.81
N ILE A 90 2.96 4.99 -6.14
CA ILE A 90 2.21 5.33 -7.35
C ILE A 90 3.17 5.23 -8.52
N LEU A 91 2.84 4.37 -9.49
CA LEU A 91 3.70 4.09 -10.64
C LEU A 91 3.35 5.00 -11.83
N ASP A 92 2.04 5.21 -12.05
CA ASP A 92 1.52 5.94 -13.20
C ASP A 92 0.06 6.30 -13.00
N TYR A 93 -0.45 7.33 -13.68
CA TYR A 93 -1.86 7.73 -13.66
C TYR A 93 -2.20 8.59 -14.88
N ASP A 94 -3.47 8.59 -15.28
CA ASP A 94 -3.96 9.55 -16.27
C ASP A 94 -4.08 10.95 -15.63
N THR A 95 -3.63 11.98 -16.33
CA THR A 95 -3.67 13.38 -15.84
C THR A 95 -5.07 13.87 -15.49
N ASN A 96 -6.09 13.30 -16.12
CA ASN A 96 -7.50 13.61 -15.87
C ASN A 96 -8.15 12.71 -14.80
N THR A 97 -7.35 11.92 -14.09
CA THR A 97 -7.87 10.99 -13.09
C THR A 97 -8.47 11.73 -11.91
N VAL A 98 -9.69 11.35 -11.57
CA VAL A 98 -10.45 11.84 -10.41
C VAL A 98 -10.79 10.66 -9.52
N VAL A 99 -10.60 10.84 -8.21
CA VAL A 99 -10.82 9.80 -7.21
C VAL A 99 -11.63 10.29 -6.02
N ASP A 100 -12.32 9.37 -5.36
CA ASP A 100 -12.71 9.52 -3.97
C ASP A 100 -11.69 8.82 -3.08
N LEU A 101 -11.37 9.43 -1.95
CA LEU A 101 -10.42 8.93 -0.95
C LEU A 101 -11.10 8.78 0.40
N LEU A 102 -10.90 7.66 1.06
CA LEU A 102 -11.35 7.40 2.42
C LEU A 102 -10.21 6.74 3.19
N GLY A 103 -9.70 7.43 4.22
CA GLY A 103 -8.74 6.89 5.18
C GLY A 103 -9.43 6.67 6.52
N PHE A 104 -9.18 5.54 7.21
CA PHE A 104 -9.79 5.26 8.50
C PHE A 104 -9.01 4.23 9.31
N THR A 105 -9.15 4.34 10.64
CA THR A 105 -8.67 3.35 11.60
C THR A 105 -9.84 2.52 12.12
N LEU A 106 -9.59 1.24 12.36
CA LEU A 106 -10.54 0.35 13.06
C LEU A 106 -9.99 0.02 14.45
N SER A 107 -10.88 -0.29 15.40
CA SER A 107 -10.46 -0.77 16.72
C SER A 107 -9.69 -2.08 16.58
N ALA A 108 -8.75 -2.34 17.52
CA ALA A 108 -7.84 -3.49 17.49
C ALA A 108 -8.54 -4.87 17.37
N GLU A 109 -9.78 -4.99 17.83
CA GLU A 109 -10.59 -6.21 17.72
C GLU A 109 -10.97 -6.54 16.26
N ASN A 110 -10.97 -5.54 15.40
CA ASN A 110 -11.37 -5.62 13.98
C ASN A 110 -10.19 -5.52 13.01
N GLU A 111 -8.93 -5.43 13.51
CA GLU A 111 -7.73 -5.18 12.71
C GLU A 111 -7.19 -6.40 11.92
N ASN A 112 -7.86 -7.53 11.91
CA ASN A 112 -7.30 -8.79 11.37
C ASN A 112 -7.11 -8.84 9.86
N ILE A 113 -7.34 -7.73 9.12
CA ILE A 113 -7.23 -7.71 7.68
C ILE A 113 -6.10 -6.77 7.26
N LYS A 114 -4.93 -7.35 7.04
CA LYS A 114 -3.70 -6.69 6.57
C LYS A 114 -3.46 -6.92 5.07
N GLU A 115 -4.50 -6.95 4.27
CA GLU A 115 -4.40 -7.25 2.85
C GLU A 115 -4.97 -6.11 2.01
N GLU A 116 -4.57 -6.06 0.74
CA GLU A 116 -5.13 -5.20 -0.28
C GLU A 116 -6.21 -5.94 -1.07
N TYR A 117 -7.29 -5.24 -1.43
CA TYR A 117 -8.42 -5.79 -2.19
C TYR A 117 -8.81 -4.87 -3.33
N LEU A 118 -8.80 -5.42 -4.55
CA LEU A 118 -9.40 -4.76 -5.70
C LEU A 118 -10.90 -5.04 -5.70
N VAL A 119 -11.69 -3.98 -5.70
CA VAL A 119 -13.16 -4.02 -5.76
C VAL A 119 -13.56 -3.66 -7.18
N GLY A 120 -14.16 -4.63 -7.90
CA GLY A 120 -14.53 -4.47 -9.29
C GLY A 120 -15.73 -3.53 -9.49
N ARG A 121 -15.92 -3.11 -10.74
CA ARG A 121 -16.97 -2.17 -11.17
C ARG A 121 -18.38 -2.65 -10.84
N GLU A 122 -18.62 -3.93 -10.76
CA GLU A 122 -19.92 -4.52 -10.35
C GLU A 122 -20.37 -4.08 -8.95
N ASN A 123 -19.42 -3.56 -8.17
CA ASN A 123 -19.66 -3.08 -6.80
C ASN A 123 -19.82 -1.55 -6.71
N GLU A 124 -19.77 -0.83 -7.83
CA GLU A 124 -19.74 0.64 -7.88
C GLU A 124 -20.94 1.29 -7.18
N LEU A 125 -22.15 0.76 -7.38
CA LEU A 125 -23.37 1.35 -6.82
C LEU A 125 -23.35 1.38 -5.29
N TRP A 126 -23.08 0.25 -4.63
CA TRP A 126 -23.07 0.24 -3.18
C TRP A 126 -21.85 0.96 -2.59
N MET A 127 -20.72 0.98 -3.32
CA MET A 127 -19.54 1.74 -2.92
C MET A 127 -19.85 3.25 -2.91
N GLU A 128 -20.53 3.76 -3.96
CA GLU A 128 -21.00 5.16 -4.01
C GLU A 128 -21.92 5.49 -2.84
N GLU A 129 -22.88 4.61 -2.52
CA GLU A 129 -23.81 4.84 -1.41
C GLU A 129 -23.09 4.95 -0.06
N TYR A 130 -22.09 4.10 0.21
CA TYR A 130 -21.27 4.21 1.43
C TYR A 130 -20.50 5.54 1.48
N PHE A 131 -19.80 5.91 0.40
CA PHE A 131 -19.07 7.17 0.35
C PHE A 131 -19.99 8.37 0.54
N ARG A 132 -21.13 8.38 -0.13
CA ARG A 132 -22.13 9.45 -0.02
C ARG A 132 -22.68 9.55 1.41
N LEU A 133 -23.02 8.43 2.04
CA LEU A 133 -23.62 8.41 3.38
C LEU A 133 -22.60 8.84 4.43
N ILE A 134 -21.37 8.29 4.40
CA ILE A 134 -20.28 8.66 5.30
C ILE A 134 -20.02 10.17 5.17
N TYR A 135 -19.89 10.69 3.94
CA TYR A 135 -19.65 12.11 3.70
C TYR A 135 -20.77 12.98 4.26
N THR A 136 -22.02 12.64 3.98
CA THR A 136 -23.22 13.40 4.41
C THR A 136 -23.31 13.46 5.93
N ILE A 137 -23.20 12.32 6.61
CA ILE A 137 -23.24 12.26 8.10
C ILE A 137 -22.08 13.05 8.70
N SER A 138 -20.87 12.92 8.12
CA SER A 138 -19.69 13.62 8.62
C SER A 138 -19.77 15.15 8.45
N ALA A 139 -20.49 15.64 7.43
CA ALA A 139 -20.70 17.06 7.19
C ALA A 139 -21.84 17.65 8.04
N THR A 140 -22.68 16.82 8.68
CA THR A 140 -23.86 17.27 9.44
C THR A 140 -23.48 17.63 10.88
N GLN A 141 -24.11 18.68 11.43
CA GLN A 141 -23.93 19.07 12.83
C GLN A 141 -25.27 18.89 13.59
N PRO A 142 -25.27 18.30 14.80
CA PRO A 142 -24.10 17.74 15.50
C PRO A 142 -23.58 16.46 14.81
N PHE A 143 -22.25 16.27 14.82
CA PHE A 143 -21.60 15.13 14.21
C PHE A 143 -21.86 13.84 15.01
N ASP A 144 -22.40 12.83 14.36
CA ASP A 144 -22.62 11.51 14.95
C ASP A 144 -21.46 10.54 14.63
N ARG A 145 -20.43 10.56 15.47
CA ARG A 145 -19.26 9.73 15.36
C ARG A 145 -19.58 8.23 15.31
N ARG A 146 -20.51 7.77 16.16
CA ARG A 146 -20.85 6.33 16.25
C ARG A 146 -21.45 5.79 14.96
N SER A 147 -22.33 6.55 14.32
CA SER A 147 -22.90 6.16 13.02
C SER A 147 -21.81 6.00 11.97
N VAL A 148 -20.83 6.93 11.91
CA VAL A 148 -19.72 6.83 10.96
C VAL A 148 -18.84 5.63 11.26
N GLU A 149 -18.46 5.37 12.52
CA GLU A 149 -17.68 4.20 12.91
C GLU A 149 -18.34 2.89 12.47
N HIS A 150 -19.66 2.73 12.67
CA HIS A 150 -20.40 1.54 12.26
C HIS A 150 -20.48 1.42 10.72
N LEU A 151 -20.61 2.52 10.01
CA LEU A 151 -20.59 2.53 8.55
C LEU A 151 -19.22 2.11 8.00
N LEU A 152 -18.14 2.62 8.58
CA LEU A 152 -16.77 2.24 8.21
C LEU A 152 -16.51 0.75 8.46
N LEU A 153 -16.96 0.23 9.59
CA LEU A 153 -16.86 -1.18 9.91
C LEU A 153 -17.70 -2.05 8.95
N SER A 154 -18.93 -1.64 8.67
CA SER A 154 -19.81 -2.31 7.70
C SER A 154 -19.20 -2.33 6.30
N LEU A 155 -18.66 -1.20 5.85
CA LEU A 155 -17.96 -1.07 4.56
C LEU A 155 -16.75 -2.01 4.49
N HIS A 156 -15.94 -2.04 5.55
CA HIS A 156 -14.79 -2.93 5.65
C HIS A 156 -15.19 -4.40 5.47
N TYR A 157 -16.14 -4.90 6.25
CA TYR A 157 -16.61 -6.29 6.13
C TYR A 157 -17.20 -6.58 4.76
N ARG A 158 -17.96 -5.66 4.19
CA ARG A 158 -18.56 -5.85 2.87
C ARG A 158 -17.51 -5.98 1.76
N ILE A 159 -16.42 -5.18 1.82
CA ILE A 159 -15.30 -5.30 0.89
C ILE A 159 -14.65 -6.68 1.04
N VAL A 160 -14.33 -7.06 2.27
CA VAL A 160 -13.69 -8.35 2.54
C VAL A 160 -14.53 -9.51 2.05
N ASP A 161 -15.81 -9.55 2.38
CA ASP A 161 -16.72 -10.63 1.97
C ASP A 161 -16.91 -10.69 0.45
N SER A 162 -17.00 -9.52 -0.23
CA SER A 162 -17.12 -9.46 -1.68
C SER A 162 -15.88 -9.98 -2.40
N THR A 163 -14.71 -9.81 -1.81
CA THR A 163 -13.43 -10.19 -2.40
C THR A 163 -13.02 -11.63 -2.08
N VAL A 164 -13.43 -12.18 -0.94
CA VAL A 164 -13.24 -13.59 -0.61
C VAL A 164 -13.87 -14.49 -1.68
N SER A 165 -14.98 -14.07 -2.27
CA SER A 165 -15.67 -14.82 -3.34
C SER A 165 -14.95 -14.75 -4.69
N SER A 166 -14.18 -13.70 -4.97
CA SER A 166 -13.61 -13.42 -6.30
C SER A 166 -12.09 -13.63 -6.42
N HIS A 167 -11.34 -13.64 -5.34
CA HIS A 167 -9.87 -13.56 -5.37
C HIS A 167 -9.14 -14.62 -4.53
N HIS A 168 -9.75 -15.72 -4.16
CA HIS A 168 -8.97 -16.85 -3.65
C HIS A 168 -8.12 -17.38 -4.80
N PRO A 169 -6.78 -17.33 -4.70
CA PRO A 169 -5.92 -17.91 -5.70
C PRO A 169 -6.28 -19.39 -5.84
N LYS A 170 -6.82 -19.76 -7.00
CA LYS A 170 -7.19 -21.15 -7.29
C LYS A 170 -5.90 -21.96 -7.47
N GLY A 171 -5.36 -22.47 -6.37
CA GLY A 171 -4.24 -23.42 -6.41
C GLY A 171 -3.18 -23.20 -5.32
N ARG A 172 -2.56 -24.32 -4.93
CA ARG A 172 -1.52 -24.33 -3.88
C ARG A 172 -0.29 -23.46 -4.23
N LYS A 173 0.06 -23.34 -5.52
CA LYS A 173 1.21 -22.55 -5.96
C LYS A 173 0.96 -21.04 -5.77
N GLN A 174 -0.22 -20.56 -6.11
CA GLN A 174 -0.60 -19.16 -5.93
C GLN A 174 -0.64 -18.79 -4.45
N GLU A 175 -1.14 -19.68 -3.61
CA GLU A 175 -1.15 -19.47 -2.16
C GLU A 175 0.28 -19.41 -1.58
N LEU A 176 1.17 -20.30 -1.99
CA LEU A 176 2.57 -20.28 -1.59
C LEU A 176 3.28 -19.00 -2.08
N PHE A 177 2.99 -18.56 -3.31
CA PHE A 177 3.53 -17.29 -3.81
C PHE A 177 3.04 -16.09 -2.97
N ARG A 178 1.75 -16.05 -2.60
CA ARG A 178 1.21 -15.04 -1.71
C ARG A 178 1.92 -15.03 -0.35
N GLN A 179 2.15 -16.20 0.22
CA GLN A 179 2.92 -16.33 1.46
C GLN A 179 4.35 -15.82 1.31
N PHE A 180 5.02 -16.10 0.19
CA PHE A 180 6.35 -15.56 -0.10
C PHE A 180 6.35 -14.02 -0.13
N ILE A 181 5.41 -13.39 -0.84
CA ILE A 181 5.28 -11.93 -0.86
C ILE A 181 5.04 -11.38 0.55
N LYS A 182 4.20 -12.03 1.37
CA LYS A 182 3.98 -11.65 2.76
C LYS A 182 5.27 -11.74 3.59
N GLN A 183 6.07 -12.79 3.41
CA GLN A 183 7.37 -12.92 4.08
C GLN A 183 8.35 -11.82 3.64
N LEU A 184 8.41 -11.48 2.35
CA LEU A 184 9.21 -10.37 1.83
C LEU A 184 8.87 -9.04 2.52
N ASN A 185 7.59 -8.73 2.65
CA ASN A 185 7.13 -7.49 3.30
C ASN A 185 7.43 -7.45 4.80
N THR A 186 7.41 -8.62 5.46
CA THR A 186 7.70 -8.71 6.89
C THR A 186 9.20 -8.68 7.19
N HIS A 187 10.02 -9.20 6.27
CA HIS A 187 11.46 -9.39 6.46
C HIS A 187 12.29 -8.78 5.32
N SER A 188 11.90 -7.58 4.88
CA SER A 188 12.47 -6.92 3.69
C SER A 188 13.98 -6.63 3.73
N GLY A 189 14.64 -6.77 4.89
CA GLY A 189 16.10 -6.65 5.00
C GLY A 189 16.87 -7.95 4.71
N LYS A 190 16.22 -9.09 4.47
CA LYS A 190 16.91 -10.36 4.23
C LYS A 190 17.10 -10.60 2.73
N HIS A 191 18.32 -10.99 2.34
CA HIS A 191 18.71 -11.21 0.94
C HIS A 191 18.75 -12.67 0.52
N ASP A 192 18.68 -13.60 1.49
CA ASP A 192 18.85 -15.02 1.23
C ASP A 192 17.51 -15.72 0.95
N LEU A 193 17.42 -16.34 -0.23
CA LEU A 193 16.27 -17.16 -0.61
C LEU A 193 16.05 -18.33 0.35
N ALA A 194 17.13 -18.90 0.91
CA ALA A 194 17.03 -20.00 1.86
C ALA A 194 16.31 -19.59 3.14
N PHE A 195 16.51 -18.36 3.62
CA PHE A 195 15.79 -17.81 4.75
C PHE A 195 14.25 -17.84 4.55
N TYR A 196 13.77 -17.44 3.39
CA TYR A 196 12.34 -17.46 3.07
C TYR A 196 11.80 -18.87 2.88
N ALA A 197 12.57 -19.74 2.23
CA ALA A 197 12.20 -21.13 2.01
C ALA A 197 12.05 -21.90 3.33
N GLU A 198 12.97 -21.72 4.25
CA GLU A 198 12.93 -22.31 5.61
C GLU A 198 11.65 -21.89 6.35
N ARG A 199 11.32 -20.60 6.37
CA ARG A 199 10.10 -20.09 7.03
C ARG A 199 8.81 -20.59 6.40
N MET A 200 8.86 -21.01 5.14
CA MET A 200 7.73 -21.58 4.42
C MET A 200 7.72 -23.11 4.44
N ASN A 201 8.69 -23.75 5.14
CA ASN A 201 8.87 -25.20 5.21
C ASN A 201 8.97 -25.87 3.83
N ILE A 202 9.70 -25.24 2.90
CA ILE A 202 9.97 -25.78 1.54
C ILE A 202 11.45 -25.61 1.19
N SER A 203 11.92 -26.32 0.16
CA SER A 203 13.30 -26.17 -0.30
C SER A 203 13.50 -24.87 -1.08
N PRO A 204 14.71 -24.24 -1.03
CA PRO A 204 15.04 -23.07 -1.83
C PRO A 204 14.83 -23.29 -3.34
N GLN A 205 15.16 -24.46 -3.84
CA GLN A 205 14.99 -24.82 -5.25
C GLN A 205 13.51 -24.87 -5.65
N TYR A 206 12.66 -25.40 -4.75
CA TYR A 206 11.22 -25.42 -4.97
C TYR A 206 10.63 -24.00 -4.94
N LEU A 207 11.04 -23.17 -3.97
CA LEU A 207 10.60 -21.78 -3.88
C LEU A 207 11.00 -20.99 -5.13
N SER A 208 12.26 -21.10 -5.57
CA SER A 208 12.75 -20.42 -6.78
C SER A 208 11.91 -20.78 -8.02
N ARG A 209 11.68 -22.08 -8.24
CA ARG A 209 10.87 -22.56 -9.36
C ARG A 209 9.43 -22.09 -9.27
N LEU A 210 8.82 -22.21 -8.08
CA LEU A 210 7.43 -21.79 -7.82
C LEU A 210 7.21 -20.31 -8.13
N VAL A 211 8.11 -19.46 -7.62
CA VAL A 211 8.04 -18.01 -7.83
C VAL A 211 8.10 -17.68 -9.32
N PHE A 212 9.05 -18.28 -10.03
CA PHE A 212 9.18 -18.07 -11.47
C PHE A 212 7.95 -18.58 -12.26
N GLU A 213 7.44 -19.78 -11.93
CA GLU A 213 6.25 -20.33 -12.59
C GLU A 213 4.99 -19.47 -12.40
N VAL A 214 4.84 -18.82 -11.24
CA VAL A 214 3.65 -18.02 -10.93
C VAL A 214 3.77 -16.57 -11.42
N SER A 215 4.96 -15.97 -11.30
CA SER A 215 5.16 -14.54 -11.56
C SER A 215 5.90 -14.22 -12.85
N GLY A 216 6.55 -15.20 -13.49
CA GLY A 216 7.45 -14.97 -14.62
C GLY A 216 8.77 -14.27 -14.25
N THR A 217 9.00 -13.99 -12.96
CA THR A 217 10.15 -13.23 -12.45
C THR A 217 10.93 -14.08 -11.46
N ALA A 218 12.27 -13.96 -11.45
CA ALA A 218 13.10 -14.72 -10.53
C ALA A 218 12.87 -14.32 -9.07
N ALA A 219 12.97 -15.27 -8.14
CA ALA A 219 12.78 -15.00 -6.72
C ALA A 219 13.81 -14.00 -6.17
N SER A 220 15.04 -13.99 -6.69
CA SER A 220 16.07 -12.99 -6.38
C SER A 220 15.64 -11.56 -6.70
N ASP A 221 14.93 -11.37 -7.81
CA ASP A 221 14.47 -10.04 -8.23
C ASP A 221 13.37 -9.53 -7.31
N TRP A 222 12.47 -10.40 -6.86
CA TRP A 222 11.47 -10.07 -5.83
C TRP A 222 12.13 -9.67 -4.51
N ILE A 223 13.16 -10.41 -4.08
CA ILE A 223 13.93 -10.09 -2.87
C ILE A 223 14.62 -8.73 -3.04
N ASN A 224 15.29 -8.49 -4.17
CA ASN A 224 15.95 -7.21 -4.46
C ASN A 224 14.96 -6.05 -4.48
N ARG A 225 13.78 -6.22 -5.07
CA ARG A 225 12.71 -5.21 -5.04
C ARG A 225 12.28 -4.89 -3.60
N ALA A 226 12.09 -5.90 -2.74
CA ALA A 226 11.71 -5.71 -1.34
C ALA A 226 12.78 -4.93 -0.56
N VAL A 227 14.05 -5.32 -0.71
CA VAL A 227 15.19 -4.63 -0.10
C VAL A 227 15.31 -3.18 -0.60
N THR A 228 15.16 -2.96 -1.90
CA THR A 228 15.21 -1.63 -2.51
C THR A 228 14.08 -0.74 -2.00
N LEU A 229 12.87 -1.29 -1.90
CA LEU A 229 11.71 -0.58 -1.37
C LEU A 229 11.93 -0.13 0.08
N GLN A 230 12.43 -1.04 0.93
CA GLN A 230 12.78 -0.72 2.31
C GLN A 230 13.94 0.29 2.40
N ALA A 231 14.97 0.15 1.55
CA ALA A 231 16.06 1.11 1.47
C ALA A 231 15.57 2.53 1.13
N LYS A 232 14.69 2.67 0.14
CA LYS A 232 14.06 3.95 -0.22
C LYS A 232 13.30 4.55 0.97
N LEU A 233 12.54 3.74 1.72
CA LEU A 233 11.80 4.20 2.91
C LEU A 233 12.76 4.69 4.00
N LEU A 234 13.83 3.96 4.28
CA LEU A 234 14.82 4.31 5.31
C LEU A 234 15.63 5.57 4.93
N LEU A 235 16.04 5.69 3.67
CA LEU A 235 16.77 6.87 3.16
C LEU A 235 15.95 8.16 3.27
N ARG A 236 14.63 8.05 3.25
CA ARG A 236 13.71 9.21 3.40
C ARG A 236 13.34 9.50 4.85
N SER A 237 13.53 8.54 5.74
CA SER A 237 13.35 8.77 7.16
C SER A 237 14.55 9.58 7.68
N SER A 238 14.32 10.85 8.03
CA SER A 238 15.36 11.70 8.62
C SER A 238 15.92 11.06 9.89
N GLY A 239 17.23 10.77 9.93
CA GLY A 239 17.93 10.32 11.13
C GLY A 239 18.75 9.04 11.01
N HIS A 240 18.66 8.28 9.91
CA HIS A 240 19.54 7.13 9.68
C HIS A 240 20.75 7.54 8.82
N THR A 241 21.95 7.15 9.27
CA THR A 241 23.12 7.22 8.40
C THR A 241 23.09 6.10 7.37
N ILE A 242 23.85 6.25 6.28
CA ILE A 242 23.97 5.18 5.27
C ILE A 242 24.49 3.87 5.87
N GLU A 243 25.38 3.97 6.85
CA GLU A 243 25.93 2.83 7.60
C GLU A 243 24.82 2.11 8.38
N GLN A 244 24.00 2.86 9.11
CA GLN A 244 22.86 2.30 9.86
C GLN A 244 21.85 1.63 8.93
N ILE A 245 21.56 2.23 7.77
CA ILE A 245 20.68 1.63 6.76
C ILE A 245 21.27 0.34 6.19
N ALA A 246 22.56 0.33 5.88
CA ALA A 246 23.24 -0.87 5.39
C ALA A 246 23.21 -2.00 6.43
N GLU A 247 23.41 -1.68 7.71
CA GLU A 247 23.32 -2.63 8.82
C GLU A 247 21.90 -3.16 9.01
N GLU A 248 20.89 -2.29 9.06
CA GLU A 248 19.48 -2.67 9.19
C GLU A 248 19.01 -3.57 8.05
N LEU A 249 19.51 -3.30 6.83
CA LEU A 249 19.24 -4.10 5.64
C LEU A 249 20.18 -5.31 5.48
N CYS A 250 20.94 -5.65 6.52
CA CYS A 250 21.82 -6.82 6.57
C CYS A 250 22.89 -6.88 5.46
N PHE A 251 23.37 -5.74 4.98
CA PHE A 251 24.53 -5.69 4.10
C PHE A 251 25.82 -5.86 4.89
N SER A 252 26.77 -6.61 4.33
CA SER A 252 28.06 -6.85 4.98
C SER A 252 28.94 -5.60 5.08
N THR A 253 28.76 -4.64 4.18
CA THR A 253 29.49 -3.37 4.17
C THR A 253 28.66 -2.26 3.51
N THR A 254 28.87 -1.01 3.97
CA THR A 254 28.24 0.18 3.37
C THR A 254 28.56 0.34 1.87
N PRO A 255 29.81 0.14 1.37
CA PRO A 255 30.08 0.18 -0.06
C PRO A 255 29.30 -0.86 -0.87
N TYR A 256 29.02 -2.04 -0.30
CA TYR A 256 28.22 -3.06 -0.98
C TYR A 256 26.75 -2.64 -1.10
N PHE A 257 26.20 -2.08 -0.04
CA PHE A 257 24.86 -1.45 -0.08
C PHE A 257 24.78 -0.35 -1.15
N CYS A 258 25.74 0.58 -1.18
CA CYS A 258 25.73 1.66 -2.16
C CYS A 258 25.77 1.16 -3.60
N ARG A 259 26.59 0.13 -3.90
CA ARG A 259 26.63 -0.49 -5.23
C ARG A 259 25.33 -1.20 -5.58
N PHE A 260 24.74 -1.94 -4.63
CA PHE A 260 23.45 -2.60 -4.78
C PHE A 260 22.37 -1.55 -5.11
N PHE A 261 22.25 -0.52 -4.27
CA PHE A 261 21.21 0.50 -4.43
C PHE A 261 21.34 1.25 -5.76
N LYS A 262 22.55 1.63 -6.15
CA LYS A 262 22.81 2.27 -7.45
C LYS A 262 22.42 1.37 -8.62
N ARG A 263 22.68 0.07 -8.55
CA ARG A 263 22.29 -0.89 -9.59
C ARG A 263 20.78 -1.01 -9.72
N GLU A 264 20.06 -1.10 -8.60
CA GLU A 264 18.61 -1.32 -8.59
C GLU A 264 17.82 -0.04 -8.93
N VAL A 265 18.29 1.13 -8.56
CA VAL A 265 17.57 2.41 -8.70
C VAL A 265 18.11 3.26 -9.87
N GLY A 266 19.30 2.94 -10.38
CA GLY A 266 19.93 3.68 -11.48
C GLY A 266 20.60 4.99 -11.06
N THR A 267 20.41 5.46 -9.83
CA THR A 267 20.99 6.72 -9.32
C THR A 267 21.66 6.50 -7.97
N THR A 268 22.71 7.32 -7.71
CA THR A 268 23.28 7.42 -6.36
C THR A 268 22.42 8.41 -5.57
N TYR A 269 21.83 7.98 -4.47
CA TYR A 269 21.16 8.89 -3.55
C TYR A 269 22.22 9.83 -2.96
N LEU A 270 22.21 11.09 -3.41
CA LEU A 270 22.89 12.16 -2.69
C LEU A 270 21.94 12.55 -1.55
N ILE A 271 22.34 12.28 -0.32
CA ILE A 271 21.69 12.82 0.87
C ILE A 271 21.83 14.35 0.77
N PRO A 272 20.79 15.13 0.88
CA PRO A 272 20.90 16.59 0.98
C PRO A 272 21.60 16.97 2.30
#